data_ed1dd84de324e9149c35d6e7a919c8c8
#
_entry.id   ed1dd84de324e9149c35d6e7a919c8c8
#
_cell.length_a   1.000
_cell.length_b   1.000
_cell.length_c   1.000
_cell.angle_alpha   90.00
_cell.angle_beta   90.00
_cell.angle_gamma   90.00
#
_symmetry.space_group_name_H-M   'P 1'
#
loop_
_entity.id
_entity.type
_entity.pdbx_description
1 polymer ?
#
loop_
_entity_poly.entity_id
_entity_poly.type
_entity_poly.pdbx_seq_one_letter_code
_entity_poly.pdbx_strand_id
1 'polypeptide(L)'
;NNDKSSTAEKKFQRIIKHINESTTDLLIFGENNFPYLLDDLELKIIKDSLKENQTLIIGATRYENNKYYNSLVNINLVNVTYFDKKILVPFGEFLPLRNSLTFLESIVGQNDYSKGKVERIINLSDNISFIPVICYEIVFYWKLLNKLNNESNFIVNITNDFWFGNYLGPYQHFYLTKIRAAEFNKPIIRVSNNGISAVINNNGVVLNKTEFNKTENFKHKLLFKENNNF
;
A
#
# COMPACT_ATOMS: atom_id res chain seq x y z
N ASN A 1 24.69 0.19 14.99
CA ASN A 1 23.40 -0.43 15.33
C ASN A 1 22.43 0.56 16.01
N ASN A 2 22.90 1.45 16.91
CA ASN A 2 22.04 2.40 17.64
C ASN A 2 21.31 3.43 16.74
N ASP A 3 21.90 3.89 15.65
CA ASP A 3 21.28 4.91 14.77
C ASP A 3 20.09 4.38 13.96
N LYS A 4 20.15 3.13 13.51
CA LYS A 4 19.03 2.52 12.74
C LYS A 4 17.82 2.25 13.65
N SER A 5 18.04 1.79 14.86
CA SER A 5 16.98 1.55 15.85
C SER A 5 16.29 2.87 16.24
N SER A 6 17.06 3.93 16.47
CA SER A 6 16.50 5.25 16.79
C SER A 6 15.66 5.84 15.64
N THR A 7 16.02 5.55 14.38
CA THR A 7 15.28 6.00 13.18
C THR A 7 13.99 5.21 12.99
N ALA A 8 14.00 3.89 13.24
CA ALA A 8 12.81 3.05 13.17
C ALA A 8 11.79 3.45 14.25
N GLU A 9 12.25 3.64 15.49
CA GLU A 9 11.42 4.10 16.59
C GLU A 9 10.77 5.45 16.29
N LYS A 10 11.52 6.43 15.80
CA LYS A 10 10.97 7.74 15.39
C LYS A 10 9.90 7.62 14.31
N LYS A 11 10.07 6.70 13.36
CA LYS A 11 9.04 6.44 12.33
C LYS A 11 7.79 5.85 12.95
N PHE A 12 7.93 4.88 13.83
CA PHE A 12 6.80 4.24 14.51
C PHE A 12 6.02 5.25 15.37
N GLN A 13 6.70 6.05 16.18
CA GLN A 13 6.08 7.11 16.98
C GLN A 13 5.34 8.14 16.11
N ARG A 14 5.85 8.44 14.92
CA ARG A 14 5.16 9.31 13.95
C ARG A 14 3.87 8.68 13.43
N ILE A 15 3.85 7.37 13.16
CA ILE A 15 2.64 6.65 12.77
C ILE A 15 1.60 6.73 13.89
N ILE A 16 1.98 6.41 15.13
CA ILE A 16 1.09 6.48 16.29
C ILE A 16 0.54 7.89 16.49
N LYS A 17 1.40 8.90 16.37
CA LYS A 17 0.97 10.31 16.42
C LYS A 17 -0.11 10.62 15.37
N HIS A 18 0.09 10.19 14.10
CA HIS A 18 -0.89 10.43 13.05
C HIS A 18 -2.21 9.69 13.29
N ILE A 19 -2.19 8.47 13.84
CA ILE A 19 -3.38 7.73 14.23
C ILE A 19 -4.17 8.53 15.28
N ASN A 20 -3.52 8.98 16.36
CA ASN A 20 -4.13 9.71 17.44
C ASN A 20 -4.73 11.07 17.02
N GLU A 21 -4.01 11.82 16.17
CA GLU A 21 -4.42 13.14 15.69
C GLU A 21 -5.47 13.09 14.57
N SER A 22 -5.61 11.97 13.89
CA SER A 22 -6.54 11.84 12.77
C SER A 22 -8.00 11.79 13.24
N THR A 23 -8.87 12.42 12.44
CA THR A 23 -10.32 12.38 12.61
C THR A 23 -11.02 11.64 11.45
N THR A 24 -10.25 10.93 10.61
CA THR A 24 -10.79 10.17 9.49
C THR A 24 -11.02 8.71 9.88
N ASP A 25 -12.00 8.08 9.27
CA ASP A 25 -12.33 6.66 9.48
C ASP A 25 -11.27 5.74 8.85
N LEU A 26 -10.62 6.19 7.78
CA LEU A 26 -9.60 5.44 7.06
C LEU A 26 -8.31 6.25 6.97
N LEU A 27 -7.22 5.67 7.51
CA LEU A 27 -5.85 6.19 7.36
C LEU A 27 -5.07 5.28 6.43
N ILE A 28 -4.33 5.86 5.50
CA ILE A 28 -3.53 5.08 4.55
C ILE A 28 -2.10 5.61 4.53
N PHE A 29 -1.14 4.72 4.76
CA PHE A 29 0.29 4.96 4.64
C PHE A 29 0.86 4.23 3.42
N GLY A 30 2.00 4.69 2.93
CA GLY A 30 2.66 4.16 1.75
C GLY A 30 3.25 2.76 1.94
N GLU A 31 3.84 2.23 0.86
CA GLU A 31 4.54 0.95 0.83
C GLU A 31 5.75 0.96 1.78
N ASN A 32 5.94 -0.14 2.53
CA ASN A 32 7.04 -0.31 3.50
C ASN A 32 7.21 0.88 4.47
N ASN A 33 6.10 1.51 4.83
CA ASN A 33 6.11 2.61 5.80
C ASN A 33 6.25 2.12 7.24
N PHE A 34 5.79 0.90 7.52
CA PHE A 34 5.99 0.27 8.82
C PHE A 34 7.48 -0.08 9.00
N PRO A 35 8.12 0.39 10.10
CA PRO A 35 9.58 0.36 10.20
C PRO A 35 10.18 -0.95 10.70
N TYR A 36 9.35 -1.89 11.15
CA TYR A 36 9.74 -3.19 11.69
C TYR A 36 9.19 -4.35 10.86
N LEU A 37 9.58 -5.56 11.19
CA LEU A 37 8.78 -6.73 10.83
C LEU A 37 7.45 -6.66 11.60
N LEU A 38 6.37 -7.00 10.93
CA LEU A 38 5.06 -6.96 11.56
C LEU A 38 4.96 -8.10 12.58
N ASP A 39 4.84 -7.75 13.85
CA ASP A 39 4.64 -8.70 14.95
C ASP A 39 3.48 -8.28 15.88
N ASP A 40 3.21 -9.12 16.88
CA ASP A 40 2.05 -8.95 17.77
C ASP A 40 2.17 -7.75 18.70
N LEU A 41 3.39 -7.33 19.08
CA LEU A 41 3.61 -6.23 19.99
C LEU A 41 3.24 -4.89 19.35
N GLU A 42 3.80 -4.60 18.21
CA GLU A 42 3.51 -3.38 17.45
C GLU A 42 2.07 -3.33 16.97
N LEU A 43 1.50 -4.47 16.57
CA LEU A 43 0.07 -4.58 16.23
C LEU A 43 -0.83 -4.20 17.40
N LYS A 44 -0.49 -4.64 18.61
CA LYS A 44 -1.22 -4.27 19.83
C LYS A 44 -1.17 -2.77 20.07
N ILE A 45 0.01 -2.16 20.01
CA ILE A 45 0.19 -0.71 20.20
C ILE A 45 -0.64 0.08 19.17
N ILE A 46 -0.63 -0.36 17.90
CA ILE A 46 -1.45 0.26 16.85
C ILE A 46 -2.93 0.15 17.18
N LYS A 47 -3.42 -1.06 17.53
CA LYS A 47 -4.84 -1.27 17.88
C LYS A 47 -5.27 -0.42 19.07
N ASP A 48 -4.45 -0.34 20.12
CA ASP A 48 -4.73 0.47 21.31
C ASP A 48 -4.75 1.99 21.00
N SER A 49 -4.16 2.40 19.87
CA SER A 49 -4.16 3.79 19.40
C SER A 49 -5.31 4.12 18.45
N LEU A 50 -5.98 3.13 17.88
CA LEU A 50 -7.09 3.32 16.94
C LEU A 50 -8.39 3.72 17.68
N LYS A 51 -9.19 4.58 17.05
CA LYS A 51 -10.54 4.93 17.50
C LYS A 51 -11.55 3.86 17.03
N GLU A 52 -12.73 3.83 17.63
CA GLU A 52 -13.75 2.79 17.44
C GLU A 52 -14.08 2.50 15.96
N ASN A 53 -14.21 3.52 15.11
CA ASN A 53 -14.54 3.36 13.70
C ASN A 53 -13.32 3.56 12.78
N GLN A 54 -12.11 3.53 13.33
CA GLN A 54 -10.91 3.85 12.59
C GLN A 54 -10.23 2.60 12.05
N THR A 55 -9.84 2.66 10.80
CA THR A 55 -9.06 1.61 10.11
C THR A 55 -7.75 2.18 9.59
N LEU A 56 -6.66 1.47 9.80
CA LEU A 56 -5.35 1.77 9.28
C LEU A 56 -4.99 0.83 8.12
N ILE A 57 -4.58 1.39 7.00
CA ILE A 57 -3.91 0.66 5.92
C ILE A 57 -2.45 1.11 5.87
N ILE A 58 -1.52 0.15 5.92
CA ILE A 58 -0.08 0.45 5.93
C ILE A 58 0.71 -0.62 5.17
N GLY A 59 1.73 -0.19 4.44
CA GLY A 59 2.70 -1.11 3.84
C GLY A 59 3.72 -1.58 4.87
N ALA A 60 3.91 -2.90 4.96
CA ALA A 60 4.82 -3.55 5.91
C ALA A 60 5.54 -4.75 5.29
N THR A 61 6.70 -5.09 5.84
CA THR A 61 7.33 -6.38 5.58
C THR A 61 6.83 -7.40 6.60
N ARG A 62 6.30 -8.53 6.12
CA ARG A 62 5.89 -9.68 6.94
C ARG A 62 6.88 -10.82 6.78
N TYR A 63 7.03 -11.62 7.84
CA TYR A 63 7.79 -12.86 7.81
C TYR A 63 6.91 -14.00 8.31
N GLU A 64 6.71 -15.00 7.45
CA GLU A 64 5.87 -16.15 7.75
C GLU A 64 6.39 -17.38 6.99
N ASN A 65 6.41 -18.54 7.64
CA ASN A 65 6.85 -19.81 7.05
C ASN A 65 8.22 -19.72 6.33
N ASN A 66 9.18 -19.07 6.97
CA ASN A 66 10.54 -18.81 6.45
C ASN A 66 10.58 -17.99 5.15
N LYS A 67 9.59 -17.10 4.94
CA LYS A 67 9.49 -16.26 3.77
C LYS A 67 9.18 -14.83 4.14
N TYR A 68 9.78 -13.89 3.39
CA TYR A 68 9.45 -12.48 3.48
C TYR A 68 8.38 -12.10 2.46
N TYR A 69 7.46 -11.23 2.85
CA TYR A 69 6.40 -10.71 2.00
C TYR A 69 6.35 -9.18 2.09
N ASN A 70 6.22 -8.53 0.94
CA ASN A 70 5.87 -7.12 0.84
C ASN A 70 4.35 -7.04 0.89
N SER A 71 3.79 -6.47 1.97
CA SER A 71 2.37 -6.60 2.29
C SER A 71 1.70 -5.24 2.47
N LEU A 72 0.46 -5.13 2.01
CA LEU A 72 -0.50 -4.14 2.46
C LEU A 72 -1.27 -4.75 3.63
N VAL A 73 -1.21 -4.11 4.78
CA VAL A 73 -1.85 -4.56 6.02
C VAL A 73 -3.01 -3.63 6.34
N ASN A 74 -4.17 -4.19 6.59
CA ASN A 74 -5.38 -3.52 7.02
C ASN A 74 -5.66 -3.88 8.47
N ILE A 75 -5.71 -2.89 9.35
CA ILE A 75 -5.80 -3.04 10.80
C ILE A 75 -6.99 -2.22 11.31
N ASN A 76 -7.91 -2.87 12.00
CA ASN A 76 -8.92 -2.23 12.82
C ASN A 76 -8.92 -2.85 14.24
N LEU A 77 -9.78 -2.39 15.12
CA LEU A 77 -9.83 -2.90 16.50
C LEU A 77 -10.09 -4.41 16.58
N VAL A 78 -10.87 -4.96 15.65
CA VAL A 78 -11.30 -6.35 15.66
C VAL A 78 -10.32 -7.24 14.91
N ASN A 79 -10.00 -6.88 13.67
CA ASN A 79 -9.28 -7.73 12.72
C ASN A 79 -7.98 -7.12 12.21
N VAL A 80 -7.07 -8.01 11.82
CA VAL A 80 -5.92 -7.69 10.97
C VAL A 80 -6.01 -8.57 9.74
N THR A 81 -6.06 -7.94 8.57
CA THR A 81 -6.03 -8.63 7.28
C THR A 81 -4.88 -8.09 6.44
N TYR A 82 -4.34 -8.90 5.56
CA TYR A 82 -3.22 -8.50 4.74
C TYR A 82 -3.32 -9.05 3.32
N PHE A 83 -2.72 -8.32 2.42
CA PHE A 83 -2.53 -8.72 1.04
C PHE A 83 -1.05 -8.66 0.72
N ASP A 84 -0.46 -9.79 0.36
CA ASP A 84 0.93 -9.89 -0.04
C ASP A 84 1.08 -9.65 -1.55
N LYS A 85 2.08 -8.88 -1.92
CA LYS A 85 2.36 -8.53 -3.31
C LYS A 85 2.50 -9.77 -4.18
N LYS A 86 1.77 -9.80 -5.29
CA LYS A 86 1.74 -10.94 -6.21
C LYS A 86 2.72 -10.79 -7.38
N ILE A 87 3.00 -9.56 -7.80
CA ILE A 87 3.88 -9.25 -8.92
C ILE A 87 5.11 -8.56 -8.37
N LEU A 88 6.17 -9.33 -8.19
CA LEU A 88 7.45 -8.85 -7.67
C LEU A 88 8.29 -8.22 -8.77
N VAL A 89 9.06 -7.20 -8.41
CA VAL A 89 9.99 -6.50 -9.31
C VAL A 89 11.30 -7.28 -9.35
N PRO A 90 11.71 -7.80 -10.52
CA PRO A 90 13.01 -8.44 -10.68
C PRO A 90 14.15 -7.48 -10.27
N PHE A 91 15.19 -8.00 -9.66
CA PHE A 91 16.37 -7.25 -9.16
C PHE A 91 16.08 -6.20 -8.08
N GLY A 92 14.82 -5.96 -7.73
CA GLY A 92 14.45 -5.08 -6.63
C GLY A 92 13.85 -5.83 -5.44
N GLU A 93 13.04 -6.86 -5.71
CA GLU A 93 12.35 -7.64 -4.68
C GLU A 93 12.75 -9.13 -4.69
N PHE A 94 13.32 -9.60 -5.77
CA PHE A 94 13.94 -10.94 -5.85
C PHE A 94 15.06 -10.94 -6.90
N LEU A 95 16.03 -11.84 -6.72
CA LEU A 95 17.10 -12.04 -7.67
C LEU A 95 16.78 -13.23 -8.57
N PRO A 96 16.44 -13.02 -9.87
CA PRO A 96 16.29 -14.12 -10.81
C PRO A 96 17.60 -14.94 -10.89
N LEU A 97 17.49 -16.26 -10.91
CA LEU A 97 18.65 -17.16 -10.98
C LEU A 97 19.69 -16.87 -9.88
N ARG A 98 19.27 -16.64 -8.64
CA ARG A 98 20.13 -16.26 -7.51
C ARG A 98 21.39 -17.12 -7.41
N ASN A 99 21.26 -18.43 -7.58
CA ASN A 99 22.39 -19.37 -7.51
C ASN A 99 23.49 -19.10 -8.56
N SER A 100 23.16 -18.43 -9.66
CA SER A 100 24.11 -18.08 -10.74
C SER A 100 24.55 -16.62 -10.70
N LEU A 101 23.80 -15.76 -9.99
CA LEU A 101 24.00 -14.31 -9.95
C LEU A 101 24.33 -13.80 -8.53
N THR A 102 25.04 -14.61 -7.74
CA THR A 102 25.39 -14.28 -6.35
C THR A 102 26.15 -12.97 -6.20
N PHE A 103 26.91 -12.55 -7.23
CA PHE A 103 27.63 -11.27 -7.24
C PHE A 103 26.73 -10.04 -7.20
N LEU A 104 25.43 -10.18 -7.51
CA LEU A 104 24.42 -9.10 -7.43
C LEU A 104 23.74 -9.01 -6.06
N GLU A 105 24.01 -9.91 -5.13
CA GLU A 105 23.40 -9.90 -3.78
C GLU A 105 23.73 -8.62 -2.99
N SER A 106 24.87 -8.01 -3.26
CA SER A 106 25.25 -6.71 -2.67
C SER A 106 24.31 -5.56 -3.08
N ILE A 107 23.62 -5.69 -4.22
CA ILE A 107 22.71 -4.71 -4.79
C ILE A 107 21.26 -5.04 -4.41
N VAL A 108 20.85 -6.30 -4.54
CA VAL A 108 19.45 -6.76 -4.36
C VAL A 108 19.15 -7.13 -2.92
N GLY A 109 20.18 -7.44 -2.11
CA GLY A 109 20.03 -7.94 -0.75
C GLY A 109 20.04 -9.47 -0.69
N GLN A 110 20.17 -9.99 0.53
CA GLN A 110 20.30 -11.44 0.77
C GLN A 110 18.97 -12.19 0.76
N ASN A 111 17.87 -11.51 0.98
CA ASN A 111 16.55 -12.12 1.13
C ASN A 111 15.61 -11.68 0.01
N ASP A 112 15.02 -12.65 -0.67
CA ASP A 112 13.99 -12.43 -1.67
C ASP A 112 12.61 -12.32 -1.01
N TYR A 113 11.77 -11.44 -1.53
CA TYR A 113 10.34 -11.49 -1.24
C TYR A 113 9.68 -12.66 -1.95
N SER A 114 8.65 -13.20 -1.32
CA SER A 114 7.82 -14.26 -1.87
C SER A 114 6.50 -13.70 -2.41
N LYS A 115 5.95 -14.36 -3.43
CA LYS A 115 4.67 -13.94 -4.03
C LYS A 115 3.50 -14.30 -3.14
N GLY A 116 2.58 -13.35 -2.99
CA GLY A 116 1.31 -13.56 -2.31
C GLY A 116 0.39 -14.53 -3.05
N LYS A 117 -0.45 -15.24 -2.28
CA LYS A 117 -1.42 -16.22 -2.80
C LYS A 117 -2.87 -15.81 -2.58
N VAL A 118 -3.13 -14.98 -1.56
CA VAL A 118 -4.48 -14.55 -1.15
C VAL A 118 -5.15 -13.75 -2.27
N GLU A 119 -6.46 -13.84 -2.38
CA GLU A 119 -7.23 -13.06 -3.33
C GLU A 119 -7.04 -11.55 -3.16
N ARG A 120 -7.20 -10.81 -4.26
CA ARG A 120 -6.93 -9.37 -4.33
C ARG A 120 -8.20 -8.58 -3.95
N ILE A 121 -8.68 -8.80 -2.75
CA ILE A 121 -9.80 -8.05 -2.19
C ILE A 121 -9.65 -7.96 -0.68
N ILE A 122 -9.97 -6.80 -0.11
CA ILE A 122 -10.05 -6.56 1.33
C ILE A 122 -11.38 -5.89 1.64
N ASN A 123 -12.14 -6.48 2.56
CA ASN A 123 -13.39 -5.94 3.06
C ASN A 123 -13.09 -5.00 4.24
N LEU A 124 -13.61 -3.78 4.18
CA LEU A 124 -13.61 -2.83 5.30
C LEU A 124 -14.87 -2.98 6.14
N SER A 125 -16.00 -3.29 5.49
CA SER A 125 -17.29 -3.60 6.09
C SER A 125 -18.07 -4.54 5.17
N ASP A 126 -19.29 -4.90 5.53
CA ASP A 126 -20.16 -5.78 4.73
C ASP A 126 -20.42 -5.23 3.31
N ASN A 127 -20.45 -3.89 3.17
CA ASN A 127 -20.79 -3.22 1.91
C ASN A 127 -19.62 -2.48 1.26
N ILE A 128 -18.46 -2.42 1.90
CA ILE A 128 -17.31 -1.65 1.40
C ILE A 128 -16.09 -2.56 1.34
N SER A 129 -15.59 -2.72 0.13
CA SER A 129 -14.36 -3.45 -0.16
C SER A 129 -13.47 -2.70 -1.13
N PHE A 130 -12.20 -3.03 -1.13
CA PHE A 130 -11.24 -2.45 -2.06
C PHE A 130 -10.28 -3.49 -2.65
N ILE A 131 -9.71 -3.14 -3.80
CA ILE A 131 -8.65 -3.89 -4.46
C ILE A 131 -7.30 -3.37 -3.94
N PRO A 132 -6.51 -4.17 -3.21
CA PRO A 132 -5.16 -3.81 -2.83
C PRO A 132 -4.20 -3.92 -4.02
N VAL A 133 -3.38 -2.88 -4.22
CA VAL A 133 -2.35 -2.82 -5.27
C VAL A 133 -1.07 -2.27 -4.66
N ILE A 134 0.03 -3.01 -4.77
CA ILE A 134 1.31 -2.61 -4.21
C ILE A 134 2.24 -2.20 -5.35
N CYS A 135 2.62 -0.90 -5.35
CA CYS A 135 3.63 -0.30 -6.21
C CYS A 135 3.40 -0.61 -7.72
N TYR A 136 4.40 -1.21 -8.35
CA TYR A 136 4.45 -1.48 -9.78
C TYR A 136 3.37 -2.44 -10.29
N GLU A 137 2.62 -3.12 -9.40
CA GLU A 137 1.49 -3.96 -9.80
C GLU A 137 0.44 -3.20 -10.63
N ILE A 138 0.29 -1.88 -10.40
CA ILE A 138 -0.65 -1.02 -11.13
C ILE A 138 -0.39 -1.00 -12.65
N VAL A 139 0.82 -1.33 -13.07
CA VAL A 139 1.21 -1.41 -14.49
C VAL A 139 0.58 -2.63 -15.18
N PHE A 140 0.40 -3.73 -14.46
CA PHE A 140 -0.06 -5.02 -14.99
C PHE A 140 -1.58 -5.16 -14.92
N TYR A 141 -2.31 -4.30 -15.63
CA TYR A 141 -3.78 -4.23 -15.58
C TYR A 141 -4.47 -5.58 -15.82
N TRP A 142 -3.97 -6.41 -16.73
CA TRP A 142 -4.56 -7.73 -17.03
C TRP A 142 -4.47 -8.72 -15.86
N LYS A 143 -3.57 -8.49 -14.90
CA LYS A 143 -3.45 -9.29 -13.67
C LYS A 143 -4.30 -8.73 -12.52
N LEU A 144 -4.79 -7.49 -12.67
CA LEU A 144 -5.70 -6.86 -11.73
C LEU A 144 -7.16 -7.18 -12.08
N LEU A 145 -7.45 -7.43 -13.36
CA LEU A 145 -8.77 -7.84 -13.83
C LEU A 145 -9.05 -9.27 -13.36
N ASN A 146 -9.90 -9.40 -12.35
CA ASN A 146 -10.44 -10.66 -11.90
C ASN A 146 -11.96 -10.51 -11.70
N LYS A 147 -12.74 -11.58 -11.84
CA LYS A 147 -14.20 -11.55 -11.68
C LYS A 147 -14.65 -10.98 -10.34
N LEU A 148 -13.90 -11.26 -9.27
CA LEU A 148 -14.14 -10.74 -7.92
C LEU A 148 -13.93 -9.22 -7.79
N ASN A 149 -13.09 -8.64 -8.65
CA ASN A 149 -12.77 -7.22 -8.57
C ASN A 149 -13.93 -6.32 -9.02
N ASN A 150 -14.94 -6.86 -9.69
CA ASN A 150 -16.12 -6.08 -10.11
C ASN A 150 -16.98 -5.63 -8.92
N GLU A 151 -16.93 -6.36 -7.80
CA GLU A 151 -17.73 -6.06 -6.60
C GLU A 151 -17.07 -5.02 -5.68
N SER A 152 -15.79 -4.72 -5.85
CA SER A 152 -15.08 -3.75 -5.02
C SER A 152 -15.48 -2.30 -5.34
N ASN A 153 -15.48 -1.45 -4.31
CA ASN A 153 -15.90 -0.05 -4.44
C ASN A 153 -14.78 0.86 -4.97
N PHE A 154 -13.52 0.57 -4.65
CA PHE A 154 -12.36 1.38 -5.02
C PHE A 154 -11.07 0.55 -5.04
N ILE A 155 -9.97 1.20 -5.40
CA ILE A 155 -8.63 0.63 -5.40
C ILE A 155 -7.78 1.41 -4.41
N VAL A 156 -6.96 0.71 -3.61
CA VAL A 156 -5.89 1.32 -2.80
C VAL A 156 -4.55 0.92 -3.40
N ASN A 157 -3.81 1.91 -3.91
CA ASN A 157 -2.46 1.73 -4.41
C ASN A 157 -1.45 2.36 -3.45
N ILE A 158 -0.77 1.53 -2.66
CA ILE A 158 0.38 1.97 -1.87
C ILE A 158 1.67 1.75 -2.66
N THR A 159 2.57 2.72 -2.65
CA THR A 159 3.77 2.65 -3.47
C THR A 159 4.96 3.39 -2.86
N ASN A 160 6.15 3.03 -3.33
CA ASN A 160 7.39 3.74 -3.04
C ASN A 160 8.04 4.13 -4.38
N ASP A 161 7.90 5.39 -4.77
CA ASP A 161 8.43 5.90 -6.03
C ASP A 161 9.92 6.27 -5.97
N PHE A 162 10.57 6.08 -4.82
CA PHE A 162 12.01 6.36 -4.65
C PHE A 162 12.88 5.64 -5.69
N TRP A 163 12.48 4.43 -6.09
CA TRP A 163 13.18 3.63 -7.09
C TRP A 163 13.27 4.25 -8.47
N PHE A 164 12.33 5.13 -8.82
CA PHE A 164 12.29 5.81 -10.12
C PHE A 164 13.13 7.09 -10.18
N GLY A 165 13.79 7.48 -9.08
CA GLY A 165 14.52 8.75 -8.99
C GLY A 165 13.60 9.97 -9.04
N ASN A 166 14.17 11.12 -9.44
CA ASN A 166 13.48 12.41 -9.39
C ASN A 166 13.04 12.94 -10.77
N TYR A 167 13.10 12.11 -11.82
CA TYR A 167 12.81 12.52 -13.18
C TYR A 167 11.40 12.10 -13.63
N LEU A 168 11.30 11.48 -14.80
CA LEU A 168 10.02 11.14 -15.44
C LEU A 168 9.32 9.92 -14.82
N GLY A 169 10.08 9.00 -14.21
CA GLY A 169 9.53 7.73 -13.72
C GLY A 169 8.35 7.86 -12.75
N PRO A 170 8.45 8.67 -11.67
CA PRO A 170 7.33 8.86 -10.74
C PRO A 170 6.08 9.45 -11.42
N TYR A 171 6.28 10.37 -12.37
CA TYR A 171 5.17 10.96 -13.13
C TYR A 171 4.50 9.95 -14.05
N GLN A 172 5.28 9.13 -14.76
CA GLN A 172 4.75 8.05 -15.61
C GLN A 172 3.97 7.03 -14.79
N HIS A 173 4.50 6.64 -13.62
CA HIS A 173 3.83 5.72 -12.71
C HIS A 173 2.52 6.33 -12.16
N PHE A 174 2.51 7.62 -11.85
CA PHE A 174 1.30 8.35 -11.47
C PHE A 174 0.29 8.42 -12.62
N TYR A 175 0.74 8.70 -13.85
CA TYR A 175 -0.12 8.73 -15.03
C TYR A 175 -0.79 7.38 -15.29
N LEU A 176 -0.05 6.29 -15.16
CA LEU A 176 -0.62 4.93 -15.27
C LEU A 176 -1.73 4.70 -14.24
N THR A 177 -1.57 5.19 -13.01
CA THR A 177 -2.61 5.10 -11.99
C THR A 177 -3.91 5.80 -12.42
N LYS A 178 -3.81 6.98 -13.06
CA LYS A 178 -4.98 7.68 -13.62
C LYS A 178 -5.68 6.87 -14.72
N ILE A 179 -4.90 6.29 -15.62
CA ILE A 179 -5.42 5.44 -16.70
C ILE A 179 -6.16 4.23 -16.10
N ARG A 180 -5.59 3.60 -15.07
CA ARG A 180 -6.23 2.45 -14.39
C ARG A 180 -7.55 2.82 -13.73
N ALA A 181 -7.67 4.00 -13.13
CA ALA A 181 -8.94 4.45 -12.56
C ALA A 181 -10.04 4.50 -13.62
N ALA A 182 -9.74 5.02 -14.81
CA ALA A 182 -10.69 5.08 -15.93
C ALA A 182 -10.97 3.69 -16.53
N GLU A 183 -9.96 2.86 -16.75
CA GLU A 183 -10.12 1.52 -17.32
C GLU A 183 -10.96 0.59 -16.45
N PHE A 184 -10.76 0.65 -15.13
CA PHE A 184 -11.52 -0.17 -14.18
C PHE A 184 -12.85 0.46 -13.77
N ASN A 185 -13.10 1.70 -14.18
CA ASN A 185 -14.26 2.49 -13.74
C ASN A 185 -14.38 2.53 -12.21
N LYS A 186 -13.23 2.66 -11.52
CA LYS A 186 -13.14 2.66 -10.06
C LYS A 186 -12.28 3.81 -9.55
N PRO A 187 -12.70 4.50 -8.47
CA PRO A 187 -11.83 5.46 -7.81
C PRO A 187 -10.54 4.78 -7.31
N ILE A 188 -9.43 5.50 -7.36
CA ILE A 188 -8.15 5.04 -6.81
C ILE A 188 -7.68 6.02 -5.73
N ILE A 189 -7.34 5.48 -4.56
CA ILE A 189 -6.57 6.17 -3.54
C ILE A 189 -5.13 5.69 -3.70
N ARG A 190 -4.24 6.60 -4.12
CA ARG A 190 -2.82 6.34 -4.23
C ARG A 190 -2.08 7.02 -3.10
N VAL A 191 -1.24 6.28 -2.36
CA VAL A 191 -0.34 6.82 -1.34
C VAL A 191 1.08 6.42 -1.68
N SER A 192 1.93 7.43 -1.91
CA SER A 192 3.30 7.23 -2.38
C SER A 192 4.32 7.80 -1.41
N ASN A 193 5.35 7.02 -1.13
CA ASN A 193 6.59 7.55 -0.56
C ASN A 193 7.39 8.23 -1.68
N ASN A 194 7.87 9.44 -1.46
CA ASN A 194 8.65 10.25 -2.41
C ASN A 194 7.99 10.50 -3.77
N GLY A 195 6.70 10.20 -3.93
CA GLY A 195 5.96 10.41 -5.15
C GLY A 195 4.75 11.31 -4.95
N ILE A 196 3.79 11.20 -5.85
CA ILE A 196 2.53 11.92 -5.77
C ILE A 196 1.48 11.01 -5.14
N SER A 197 0.96 11.38 -3.96
CA SER A 197 -0.23 10.79 -3.38
C SER A 197 -1.46 11.49 -3.93
N ALA A 198 -2.54 10.76 -4.21
CA ALA A 198 -3.73 11.34 -4.80
C ALA A 198 -5.01 10.52 -4.56
N VAL A 199 -6.14 11.19 -4.64
CA VAL A 199 -7.45 10.58 -4.87
C VAL A 199 -7.87 10.87 -6.30
N ILE A 200 -8.18 9.83 -7.03
CA ILE A 200 -8.51 9.86 -8.46
C ILE A 200 -9.90 9.25 -8.61
N ASN A 201 -10.80 9.92 -9.32
CA ASN A 201 -12.14 9.37 -9.57
C ASN A 201 -12.12 8.27 -10.65
N ASN A 202 -13.25 7.61 -10.83
CA ASN A 202 -13.45 6.55 -11.81
C ASN A 202 -13.28 6.98 -13.29
N ASN A 203 -13.18 8.27 -13.58
CA ASN A 203 -12.88 8.79 -14.92
C ASN A 203 -11.39 9.17 -15.10
N GLY A 204 -10.53 8.86 -14.11
CA GLY A 204 -9.11 9.21 -14.14
C GLY A 204 -8.82 10.69 -13.79
N VAL A 205 -9.81 11.44 -13.29
CA VAL A 205 -9.65 12.84 -12.88
C VAL A 205 -9.11 12.89 -11.45
N VAL A 206 -8.06 13.66 -11.24
CA VAL A 206 -7.46 13.87 -9.92
C VAL A 206 -8.34 14.82 -9.11
N LEU A 207 -8.88 14.32 -8.00
CA LEU A 207 -9.73 15.11 -7.09
C LEU A 207 -8.91 15.86 -6.03
N ASN A 208 -7.86 15.23 -5.55
CA ASN A 208 -6.91 15.82 -4.61
C ASN A 208 -5.52 15.15 -4.79
N LYS A 209 -4.44 15.87 -4.53
CA LYS A 209 -3.08 15.33 -4.62
C LYS A 209 -2.11 16.11 -3.75
N THR A 210 -1.00 15.45 -3.37
CA THR A 210 0.20 16.09 -2.80
C THR A 210 1.10 16.62 -3.91
N GLU A 211 2.06 17.46 -3.54
CA GLU A 211 3.18 17.79 -4.40
C GLU A 211 4.21 16.64 -4.43
N PHE A 212 4.97 16.58 -5.51
CA PHE A 212 6.07 15.61 -5.63
C PHE A 212 7.19 15.93 -4.62
N ASN A 213 7.73 14.90 -3.98
CA ASN A 213 8.82 15.00 -2.99
C ASN A 213 8.51 15.86 -1.73
N LYS A 214 7.22 16.08 -1.42
CA LYS A 214 6.82 16.74 -0.18
C LYS A 214 6.15 15.76 0.78
N THR A 215 6.45 15.91 2.07
CA THR A 215 5.74 15.20 3.13
C THR A 215 4.49 15.98 3.46
N GLU A 216 3.36 15.53 2.96
CA GLU A 216 2.05 16.18 3.11
C GLU A 216 1.00 15.15 3.50
N ASN A 217 0.00 15.61 4.25
CA ASN A 217 -1.22 14.84 4.52
C ASN A 217 -2.42 15.62 4.00
N PHE A 218 -3.38 14.92 3.43
CA PHE A 218 -4.66 15.52 3.06
C PHE A 218 -5.81 14.60 3.45
N LYS A 219 -6.98 15.19 3.61
CA LYS A 219 -8.24 14.48 3.87
C LYS A 219 -9.12 14.58 2.64
N HIS A 220 -9.82 13.50 2.33
CA HIS A 220 -10.78 13.47 1.24
C HIS A 220 -11.96 12.59 1.64
N LYS A 221 -13.18 13.04 1.34
CA LYS A 221 -14.40 12.26 1.57
C LYS A 221 -14.72 11.48 0.30
N LEU A 222 -14.68 10.15 0.39
CA LEU A 222 -15.15 9.29 -0.68
C LEU A 222 -16.67 9.16 -0.59
N LEU A 223 -17.33 9.36 -1.70
CA LEU A 223 -18.78 9.12 -1.85
C LEU A 223 -18.94 7.86 -2.71
N PHE A 224 -19.43 6.80 -2.12
CA PHE A 224 -19.85 5.60 -2.85
C PHE A 224 -21.31 5.76 -3.24
N LYS A 225 -21.66 5.42 -4.48
CA LYS A 225 -23.07 5.26 -4.84
C LYS A 225 -23.58 4.06 -4.05
N GLU A 226 -24.63 4.25 -3.26
CA GLU A 226 -25.39 3.13 -2.74
C GLU A 226 -25.86 2.32 -3.96
N ASN A 227 -25.50 1.03 -3.98
CA ASN A 227 -26.07 0.12 -4.97
C ASN A 227 -27.54 -0.06 -4.60
N ASN A 228 -28.41 0.84 -5.10
CA ASN A 228 -29.83 0.58 -5.10
C ASN A 228 -30.04 -0.60 -6.06
N ASN A 229 -30.15 -1.79 -5.50
CA ASN A 229 -30.67 -2.94 -6.20
C ASN A 229 -32.13 -2.63 -6.59
N PHE A 230 -32.34 -2.31 -7.87
CA PHE A 230 -33.63 -2.41 -8.51
C PHE A 230 -33.72 -3.77 -9.20
#